data_248c33f3f3576267e4f1391f0f1a2f7e
#
_entry.id   248c33f3f3576267e4f1391f0f1a2f7e
#
_cell.length_a   1.000
_cell.length_b   1.000
_cell.length_c   1.000
_cell.angle_alpha   90.00
_cell.angle_beta   90.00
_cell.angle_gamma   90.00
#
_symmetry.space_group_name_H-M   'P 1'
#
loop_
_entity.id
_entity.type
_entity.pdbx_description
1 polymer ?
#
loop_
_entity_poly.entity_id
_entity_poly.type
_entity_poly.pdbx_seq_one_letter_code
_entity_poly.pdbx_strand_id
1 'polypeptide(L)'
;TGPLRDRFGFTAQMEYYDTADLTQVIKRAAHILDVEIDHDAAVEIGSRSRGTPRIANRLLRRVRDYAEVNGTGRIDLNAAQGALEVFDVDDMGLDRLDRAVLNALIKGHGGGPVGVSTLAIAVGEEPSTVEEVCEPYLVRAGMVARTGRGRVATAAAWRHLGLTPPEGAAGLF
;
A
#
# COMPACT_ATOMS: atom_id res chain seq x y z
N THR A 1 11.75 19.69 -16.66
CA THR A 1 12.83 20.59 -17.09
C THR A 1 12.44 22.02 -16.80
N GLY A 2 13.36 22.84 -16.22
CA GLY A 2 13.12 24.23 -15.79
C GLY A 2 12.40 25.11 -16.82
N PRO A 3 12.85 25.13 -18.08
CA PRO A 3 12.24 26.02 -19.10
C PRO A 3 10.77 25.76 -19.43
N LEU A 4 10.25 24.57 -19.13
CA LEU A 4 8.82 24.29 -19.29
C LEU A 4 7.98 24.84 -18.14
N ARG A 5 8.50 24.78 -16.89
CA ARG A 5 7.81 25.31 -15.71
C ARG A 5 7.56 26.80 -15.82
N ASP A 6 8.52 27.56 -16.35
CA ASP A 6 8.42 29.02 -16.46
C ASP A 6 7.37 29.48 -17.49
N ARG A 7 6.92 28.59 -18.37
CA ARG A 7 5.86 28.87 -19.36
C ARG A 7 4.44 28.58 -18.85
N PHE A 8 4.32 27.80 -17.77
CA PHE A 8 3.02 27.53 -17.13
C PHE A 8 2.83 28.50 -15.98
N GLY A 9 1.77 29.30 -16.02
CA GLY A 9 1.45 30.32 -14.99
C GLY A 9 1.03 29.76 -13.64
N PHE A 10 0.91 28.41 -13.50
CA PHE A 10 0.51 27.75 -12.29
C PHE A 10 1.14 26.36 -12.16
N THR A 11 1.68 26.06 -10.98
CA THR A 11 2.18 24.73 -10.63
C THR A 11 1.41 24.23 -9.40
N ALA A 12 0.67 23.13 -9.55
CA ALA A 12 0.00 22.45 -8.43
C ALA A 12 0.79 21.20 -8.06
N GLN A 13 0.97 20.98 -6.76
CA GLN A 13 1.45 19.72 -6.23
C GLN A 13 0.23 18.84 -5.92
N MET A 14 0.18 17.66 -6.52
CA MET A 14 -0.85 16.66 -6.22
C MET A 14 -0.45 15.87 -4.99
N GLU A 15 -1.31 15.85 -4.00
CA GLU A 15 -1.15 15.08 -2.78
C GLU A 15 -1.91 13.75 -2.87
N TYR A 16 -1.57 12.82 -1.97
CA TYR A 16 -2.35 11.61 -1.81
C TYR A 16 -3.66 11.91 -1.09
N TYR A 17 -4.70 11.18 -1.46
CA TYR A 17 -6.00 11.27 -0.80
C TYR A 17 -5.92 10.72 0.62
N ASP A 18 -6.63 11.34 1.54
CA ASP A 18 -6.87 10.78 2.86
C ASP A 18 -7.97 9.69 2.83
N THR A 19 -8.19 9.04 3.97
CA THR A 19 -9.19 7.97 4.06
C THR A 19 -10.61 8.50 3.86
N ALA A 20 -10.91 9.73 4.29
CA ALA A 20 -12.23 10.32 4.15
C ALA A 20 -12.56 10.60 2.67
N ASP A 21 -11.61 11.17 1.95
CA ASP A 21 -11.72 11.41 0.51
C ASP A 21 -11.88 10.10 -0.27
N LEU A 22 -11.05 9.09 0.05
CA LEU A 22 -11.16 7.76 -0.60
C LEU A 22 -12.48 7.08 -0.29
N THR A 23 -13.02 7.26 0.90
CA THR A 23 -14.37 6.76 1.25
C THR A 23 -15.44 7.35 0.34
N GLN A 24 -15.35 8.65 0.03
CA GLN A 24 -16.28 9.29 -0.92
C GLN A 24 -16.11 8.75 -2.35
N VAL A 25 -14.86 8.57 -2.77
CA VAL A 25 -14.55 7.96 -4.08
C VAL A 25 -15.14 6.55 -4.18
N ILE A 26 -14.99 5.72 -3.13
CA ILE A 26 -15.51 4.35 -3.07
C ILE A 26 -17.04 4.35 -3.12
N LYS A 27 -17.70 5.18 -2.33
CA LYS A 27 -19.17 5.29 -2.34
C LYS A 27 -19.71 5.68 -3.71
N ARG A 28 -19.09 6.68 -4.35
CA ARG A 28 -19.45 7.08 -5.71
C ARG A 28 -19.24 5.95 -6.71
N ALA A 29 -18.11 5.25 -6.62
CA ALA A 29 -17.82 4.14 -7.52
C ALA A 29 -18.77 2.95 -7.29
N ALA A 30 -19.14 2.63 -6.05
CA ALA A 30 -20.13 1.61 -5.72
C ALA A 30 -21.51 1.94 -6.33
N HIS A 31 -21.94 3.19 -6.23
CA HIS A 31 -23.16 3.64 -6.89
C HIS A 31 -23.12 3.49 -8.42
N ILE A 32 -22.00 3.79 -9.08
CA ILE A 32 -21.82 3.62 -10.53
C ILE A 32 -21.83 2.13 -10.91
N LEU A 33 -21.34 1.26 -10.03
CA LEU A 33 -21.30 -0.19 -10.21
C LEU A 33 -22.62 -0.88 -9.82
N ASP A 34 -23.62 -0.10 -9.38
CA ASP A 34 -24.93 -0.59 -8.90
C ASP A 34 -24.80 -1.63 -7.78
N VAL A 35 -23.91 -1.36 -6.81
CA VAL A 35 -23.71 -2.20 -5.63
C VAL A 35 -23.94 -1.41 -4.34
N GLU A 36 -24.68 -1.98 -3.39
CA GLU A 36 -24.86 -1.41 -2.07
C GLU A 36 -23.61 -1.60 -1.21
N ILE A 37 -23.14 -0.53 -0.58
CA ILE A 37 -22.00 -0.54 0.32
C ILE A 37 -22.28 0.22 1.60
N ASP A 38 -21.94 -0.38 2.74
CA ASP A 38 -22.03 0.26 4.05
C ASP A 38 -20.91 1.29 4.23
N HIS A 39 -21.16 2.29 5.09
CA HIS A 39 -20.17 3.33 5.37
C HIS A 39 -18.86 2.75 5.90
N ASP A 40 -18.95 1.85 6.87
CA ASP A 40 -17.79 1.26 7.54
C ASP A 40 -16.98 0.37 6.59
N ALA A 41 -17.66 -0.34 5.68
CA ALA A 41 -16.99 -1.08 4.60
C ALA A 41 -16.23 -0.16 3.64
N ALA A 42 -16.83 0.99 3.28
CA ALA A 42 -16.18 1.97 2.43
C ALA A 42 -14.96 2.63 3.11
N VAL A 43 -15.04 2.88 4.43
CA VAL A 43 -13.90 3.37 5.25
C VAL A 43 -12.80 2.32 5.29
N GLU A 44 -13.15 1.05 5.52
CA GLU A 44 -12.19 -0.06 5.58
C GLU A 44 -11.41 -0.22 4.27
N ILE A 45 -12.10 -0.22 3.13
CA ILE A 45 -11.46 -0.25 1.81
C ILE A 45 -10.60 0.99 1.59
N GLY A 46 -11.10 2.17 1.98
CA GLY A 46 -10.41 3.45 1.85
C GLY A 46 -9.09 3.49 2.61
N SER A 47 -9.08 3.02 3.87
CA SER A 47 -7.90 2.99 4.73
C SER A 47 -6.77 2.15 4.14
N ARG A 48 -7.09 1.02 3.48
CA ARG A 48 -6.12 0.11 2.84
C ARG A 48 -5.77 0.50 1.39
N SER A 49 -6.31 1.62 0.89
CA SER A 49 -6.12 2.04 -0.52
C SER A 49 -4.87 2.89 -0.77
N ARG A 50 -3.98 3.00 0.18
CA ARG A 50 -2.67 3.69 0.04
C ARG A 50 -2.78 5.12 -0.51
N GLY A 51 -3.83 5.87 -0.16
CA GLY A 51 -4.02 7.24 -0.63
C GLY A 51 -4.29 7.38 -2.14
N THR A 52 -4.68 6.30 -2.84
CA THR A 52 -4.76 6.28 -4.30
C THR A 52 -6.13 5.81 -4.80
N PRO A 53 -6.89 6.67 -5.52
CA PRO A 53 -8.21 6.30 -6.08
C PRO A 53 -8.19 5.07 -6.98
N ARG A 54 -7.10 4.86 -7.73
CA ARG A 54 -6.94 3.67 -8.59
C ARG A 54 -6.91 2.39 -7.76
N ILE A 55 -6.20 2.40 -6.63
CA ILE A 55 -6.15 1.24 -5.73
C ILE A 55 -7.50 1.04 -5.05
N ALA A 56 -8.14 2.12 -4.57
CA ALA A 56 -9.47 2.08 -3.97
C ALA A 56 -10.50 1.42 -4.91
N ASN A 57 -10.56 1.84 -6.16
CA ASN A 57 -11.44 1.26 -7.17
C ASN A 57 -11.11 -0.20 -7.48
N ARG A 58 -9.82 -0.58 -7.48
CA ARG A 58 -9.41 -1.97 -7.67
C ARG A 58 -9.85 -2.84 -6.50
N LEU A 59 -9.66 -2.38 -5.26
CA LEU A 59 -10.09 -3.09 -4.07
C LEU A 59 -11.62 -3.20 -4.00
N LEU A 60 -12.35 -2.12 -4.29
CA LEU A 60 -13.81 -2.14 -4.34
C LEU A 60 -14.35 -3.22 -5.29
N ARG A 61 -13.80 -3.34 -6.51
CA ARG A 61 -14.23 -4.38 -7.46
C ARG A 61 -14.00 -5.78 -6.91
N ARG A 62 -12.85 -6.03 -6.29
CA ARG A 62 -12.53 -7.33 -5.67
C ARG A 62 -13.45 -7.64 -4.50
N VAL A 63 -13.74 -6.66 -3.67
CA VAL A 63 -14.67 -6.81 -2.54
C VAL A 63 -16.08 -7.07 -3.04
N ARG A 64 -16.52 -6.38 -4.10
CA ARG A 64 -17.81 -6.65 -4.75
C ARG A 64 -17.89 -8.09 -5.25
N ASP A 65 -16.90 -8.53 -6.02
CA ASP A 65 -16.87 -9.88 -6.58
C ASP A 65 -16.89 -10.95 -5.46
N TYR A 66 -16.19 -10.68 -4.35
CA TYR A 66 -16.24 -11.53 -3.15
C TYR A 66 -17.64 -11.55 -2.52
N ALA A 67 -18.27 -10.39 -2.34
CA ALA A 67 -19.60 -10.27 -1.75
C ALA A 67 -20.70 -10.93 -2.62
N GLU A 68 -20.57 -10.87 -3.93
CA GLU A 68 -21.46 -11.58 -4.88
C GLU A 68 -21.37 -13.09 -4.72
N VAL A 69 -20.15 -13.63 -4.53
CA VAL A 69 -19.93 -15.08 -4.43
C VAL A 69 -20.24 -15.63 -3.03
N ASN A 70 -19.93 -14.88 -1.98
CA ASN A 70 -19.98 -15.38 -0.59
C ASN A 70 -21.11 -14.79 0.25
N GLY A 71 -21.93 -13.90 -0.30
CA GLY A 71 -22.92 -13.16 0.47
C GLY A 71 -24.18 -12.82 -0.32
N THR A 72 -24.79 -11.72 0.04
CA THR A 72 -26.04 -11.19 -0.52
C THR A 72 -25.83 -10.21 -1.68
N GLY A 73 -24.60 -10.00 -2.12
CA GLY A 73 -24.23 -8.96 -3.09
C GLY A 73 -24.10 -7.55 -2.49
N ARG A 74 -24.43 -7.36 -1.20
CA ARG A 74 -24.20 -6.14 -0.45
C ARG A 74 -22.81 -6.17 0.20
N ILE A 75 -22.10 -5.05 0.16
CA ILE A 75 -20.79 -4.90 0.79
C ILE A 75 -20.97 -4.32 2.20
N ASP A 76 -21.04 -5.18 3.20
CA ASP A 76 -20.93 -4.82 4.61
C ASP A 76 -19.45 -4.90 5.09
N LEU A 77 -19.20 -4.52 6.33
CA LEU A 77 -17.85 -4.53 6.91
C LEU A 77 -17.24 -5.94 6.91
N ASN A 78 -18.03 -6.97 7.20
CA ASN A 78 -17.54 -8.36 7.22
C ASN A 78 -17.13 -8.84 5.82
N ALA A 79 -17.92 -8.51 4.80
CA ALA A 79 -17.60 -8.81 3.41
C ALA A 79 -16.32 -8.07 2.98
N ALA A 80 -16.16 -6.80 3.36
CA ALA A 80 -14.96 -6.03 3.06
C ALA A 80 -13.71 -6.64 3.72
N GLN A 81 -13.77 -6.95 5.00
CA GLN A 81 -12.65 -7.55 5.74
C GLN A 81 -12.30 -8.94 5.21
N GLY A 82 -13.31 -9.80 5.02
CA GLY A 82 -13.09 -11.15 4.46
C GLY A 82 -12.49 -11.13 3.06
N ALA A 83 -12.93 -10.23 2.20
CA ALA A 83 -12.34 -10.05 0.88
C ALA A 83 -10.88 -9.59 0.97
N LEU A 84 -10.59 -8.57 1.78
CA LEU A 84 -9.23 -8.03 1.92
C LEU A 84 -8.26 -9.09 2.49
N GLU A 85 -8.73 -9.96 3.40
CA GLU A 85 -7.98 -11.11 3.88
C GLU A 85 -7.69 -12.13 2.77
N VAL A 86 -8.70 -12.51 1.99
CA VAL A 86 -8.54 -13.43 0.84
C VAL A 86 -7.59 -12.88 -0.21
N PHE A 87 -7.61 -11.56 -0.45
CA PHE A 87 -6.69 -10.89 -1.37
C PHE A 87 -5.35 -10.51 -0.74
N ASP A 88 -5.12 -10.95 0.49
CA ASP A 88 -3.84 -10.81 1.19
C ASP A 88 -3.40 -9.34 1.35
N VAL A 89 -4.36 -8.45 1.63
CA VAL A 89 -4.16 -7.01 1.88
C VAL A 89 -4.30 -6.75 3.37
N ASP A 90 -3.22 -6.36 4.03
CA ASP A 90 -3.22 -6.13 5.49
C ASP A 90 -3.77 -4.75 5.89
N ASP A 91 -3.77 -4.47 7.19
CA ASP A 91 -4.34 -3.24 7.77
C ASP A 91 -3.66 -1.95 7.28
N MET A 92 -2.40 -2.04 6.89
CA MET A 92 -1.66 -0.93 6.27
C MET A 92 -1.82 -0.89 4.75
N GLY A 93 -2.61 -1.80 4.17
CA GLY A 93 -2.76 -1.91 2.73
C GLY A 93 -1.57 -2.56 2.02
N LEU A 94 -0.67 -3.24 2.75
CA LEU A 94 0.42 -3.99 2.13
C LEU A 94 -0.13 -5.28 1.54
N ASP A 95 0.29 -5.58 0.33
CA ASP A 95 -0.02 -6.86 -0.31
C ASP A 95 1.10 -7.89 -0.06
N ARG A 96 0.92 -9.07 -0.65
CA ARG A 96 1.88 -10.17 -0.52
C ARG A 96 3.30 -9.78 -0.93
N LEU A 97 3.45 -9.00 -2.00
CA LEU A 97 4.76 -8.63 -2.52
C LEU A 97 5.45 -7.61 -1.59
N ASP A 98 4.74 -6.62 -1.09
CA ASP A 98 5.29 -5.65 -0.12
C ASP A 98 5.82 -6.36 1.12
N ARG A 99 5.02 -7.29 1.68
CA ARG A 99 5.43 -8.06 2.85
C ARG A 99 6.58 -9.01 2.56
N ALA A 100 6.64 -9.58 1.35
CA ALA A 100 7.78 -10.40 0.93
C ALA A 100 9.07 -9.56 0.88
N VAL A 101 9.01 -8.35 0.32
CA VAL A 101 10.15 -7.40 0.28
C VAL A 101 10.59 -7.04 1.70
N LEU A 102 9.67 -6.69 2.60
CA LEU A 102 10.00 -6.39 4.00
C LEU A 102 10.61 -7.60 4.73
N ASN A 103 10.06 -8.81 4.52
CA ASN A 103 10.61 -10.04 5.10
C ASN A 103 12.02 -10.34 4.56
N ALA A 104 12.25 -10.20 3.25
CA ALA A 104 13.56 -10.39 2.66
C ALA A 104 14.57 -9.38 3.24
N LEU A 105 14.19 -8.10 3.34
CA LEU A 105 15.03 -7.05 3.91
C LEU A 105 15.35 -7.31 5.40
N ILE A 106 14.37 -7.70 6.20
CA ILE A 106 14.52 -7.84 7.65
C ILE A 106 15.09 -9.22 8.01
N LYS A 107 14.40 -10.32 7.62
CA LYS A 107 14.81 -11.67 8.00
C LYS A 107 15.99 -12.19 7.19
N GLY A 108 16.06 -11.82 5.90
CA GLY A 108 17.14 -12.24 5.02
C GLY A 108 18.43 -11.44 5.20
N HIS A 109 18.32 -10.16 5.56
CA HIS A 109 19.47 -9.24 5.54
C HIS A 109 19.59 -8.36 6.80
N GLY A 110 18.93 -8.72 7.89
CA GLY A 110 19.07 -8.02 9.19
C GLY A 110 18.60 -6.56 9.17
N GLY A 111 17.74 -6.17 8.23
CA GLY A 111 17.24 -4.80 8.06
C GLY A 111 18.04 -3.94 7.09
N GLY A 112 19.08 -4.48 6.47
CA GLY A 112 19.87 -3.79 5.44
C GLY A 112 21.13 -3.10 5.94
N PRO A 113 21.83 -2.32 5.07
CA PRO A 113 21.41 -1.85 3.74
C PRO A 113 21.51 -2.91 2.64
N VAL A 114 20.51 -2.99 1.75
CA VAL A 114 20.42 -3.97 0.66
C VAL A 114 20.10 -3.30 -0.68
N GLY A 115 20.77 -3.73 -1.75
CA GLY A 115 20.48 -3.28 -3.10
C GLY A 115 19.14 -3.81 -3.63
N VAL A 116 18.48 -3.04 -4.49
CA VAL A 116 17.18 -3.45 -5.07
C VAL A 116 17.26 -4.77 -5.83
N SER A 117 18.33 -4.99 -6.59
CA SER A 117 18.51 -6.25 -7.34
C SER A 117 18.58 -7.48 -6.41
N THR A 118 19.20 -7.35 -5.24
CA THR A 118 19.27 -8.42 -4.24
C THR A 118 17.89 -8.70 -3.66
N LEU A 119 17.12 -7.65 -3.33
CA LEU A 119 15.74 -7.81 -2.86
C LEU A 119 14.84 -8.44 -3.93
N ALA A 120 14.95 -7.99 -5.17
CA ALA A 120 14.17 -8.52 -6.29
C ALA A 120 14.41 -10.02 -6.50
N ILE A 121 15.67 -10.44 -6.51
CA ILE A 121 16.03 -11.87 -6.58
C ILE A 121 15.43 -12.66 -5.39
N ALA A 122 15.51 -12.08 -4.18
CA ALA A 122 15.00 -12.76 -2.97
C ALA A 122 13.47 -12.96 -2.98
N VAL A 123 12.73 -12.09 -3.68
CA VAL A 123 11.26 -12.20 -3.78
C VAL A 123 10.79 -12.78 -5.12
N GLY A 124 11.71 -13.10 -6.04
CA GLY A 124 11.39 -13.68 -7.35
C GLY A 124 10.78 -12.69 -8.35
N GLU A 125 11.15 -11.42 -8.25
CA GLU A 125 10.62 -10.33 -9.09
C GLU A 125 11.74 -9.59 -9.84
N GLU A 126 11.34 -8.80 -10.83
CA GLU A 126 12.25 -7.87 -11.49
C GLU A 126 12.59 -6.67 -10.59
N PRO A 127 13.83 -6.14 -10.64
CA PRO A 127 14.21 -4.96 -9.86
C PRO A 127 13.30 -3.75 -10.08
N SER A 128 12.83 -3.52 -11.31
CA SER A 128 11.89 -2.47 -11.66
C SER A 128 10.54 -2.63 -10.96
N THR A 129 10.04 -3.85 -10.80
CA THR A 129 8.79 -4.14 -10.06
C THR A 129 8.93 -3.73 -8.59
N VAL A 130 10.02 -4.10 -7.95
CA VAL A 130 10.27 -3.70 -6.55
C VAL A 130 10.41 -2.18 -6.44
N GLU A 131 11.13 -1.54 -7.36
CA GLU A 131 11.43 -0.10 -7.30
C GLU A 131 10.23 0.78 -7.65
N GLU A 132 9.37 0.36 -8.60
CA GLU A 132 8.26 1.17 -9.10
C GLU A 132 6.91 0.85 -8.44
N VAL A 133 6.72 -0.38 -7.96
CA VAL A 133 5.43 -0.83 -7.41
C VAL A 133 5.44 -0.86 -5.89
N CYS A 134 6.46 -1.47 -5.26
CA CYS A 134 6.49 -1.68 -3.82
C CYS A 134 7.13 -0.50 -3.07
N GLU A 135 8.33 -0.13 -3.48
CA GLU A 135 9.17 0.80 -2.74
C GLU A 135 8.54 2.19 -2.54
N PRO A 136 7.85 2.82 -3.51
CA PRO A 136 7.26 4.14 -3.32
C PRO A 136 6.26 4.17 -2.17
N TYR A 137 5.48 3.10 -1.99
CA TYR A 137 4.56 3.02 -0.86
C TYR A 137 5.27 2.70 0.45
N LEU A 138 6.20 1.75 0.48
CA LEU A 138 6.96 1.37 1.66
C LEU A 138 7.78 2.53 2.23
N VAL A 139 8.36 3.36 1.36
CA VAL A 139 9.09 4.59 1.77
C VAL A 139 8.12 5.61 2.34
N ARG A 140 7.00 5.87 1.67
CA ARG A 140 5.98 6.83 2.14
C ARG A 140 5.35 6.39 3.46
N ALA A 141 5.11 5.09 3.63
CA ALA A 141 4.62 4.51 4.87
C ALA A 141 5.67 4.50 6.01
N GLY A 142 6.87 5.01 5.73
CA GLY A 142 7.95 5.06 6.71
C GLY A 142 8.51 3.69 7.09
N MET A 143 8.31 2.66 6.27
CA MET A 143 8.80 1.30 6.55
C MET A 143 10.19 1.05 5.96
N VAL A 144 10.51 1.69 4.85
CA VAL A 144 11.81 1.57 4.18
C VAL A 144 12.45 2.93 4.00
N ALA A 145 13.75 3.02 4.28
CA ALA A 145 14.57 4.18 3.96
C ALA A 145 15.52 3.88 2.80
N ARG A 146 15.67 4.83 1.87
CA ARG A 146 16.70 4.81 0.83
C ARG A 146 17.97 5.45 1.32
N THR A 147 19.08 4.76 1.23
CA THR A 147 20.42 5.27 1.56
C THR A 147 21.34 5.12 0.36
N GLY A 148 22.48 5.79 0.38
CA GLY A 148 23.50 5.65 -0.67
C GLY A 148 24.05 4.21 -0.82
N ARG A 149 23.88 3.36 0.20
CA ARG A 149 24.32 1.95 0.20
C ARG A 149 23.19 0.96 -0.08
N GLY A 150 21.94 1.40 -0.14
CA GLY A 150 20.79 0.54 -0.38
C GLY A 150 19.57 0.86 0.49
N ARG A 151 18.64 -0.08 0.53
CA ARG A 151 17.39 0.01 1.29
C ARG A 151 17.59 -0.50 2.70
N VAL A 152 17.03 0.20 3.66
CA VAL A 152 17.11 -0.13 5.09
C VAL A 152 15.71 -0.17 5.68
N ALA A 153 15.42 -1.18 6.48
CA ALA A 153 14.16 -1.28 7.20
C ALA A 153 14.16 -0.34 8.41
N THR A 154 13.09 0.41 8.58
CA THR A 154 12.88 1.26 9.74
C THR A 154 12.32 0.47 10.93
N ALA A 155 12.31 1.07 12.11
CA ALA A 155 11.65 0.48 13.26
C ALA A 155 10.14 0.20 13.05
N ALA A 156 9.48 0.97 12.18
CA ALA A 156 8.08 0.74 11.80
C ALA A 156 7.92 -0.59 11.05
N ALA A 157 8.81 -0.90 10.10
CA ALA A 157 8.77 -2.16 9.38
C ALA A 157 8.96 -3.38 10.29
N TRP A 158 9.90 -3.29 11.24
CA TRP A 158 10.12 -4.36 12.22
C TRP A 158 8.86 -4.63 13.06
N ARG A 159 8.25 -3.55 13.61
CA ARG A 159 7.02 -3.67 14.41
C ARG A 159 5.84 -4.21 13.59
N HIS A 160 5.72 -3.79 12.34
CA HIS A 160 4.68 -4.28 11.43
C HIS A 160 4.76 -5.79 11.19
N LEU A 161 5.96 -6.34 11.13
CA LEU A 161 6.18 -7.80 11.05
C LEU A 161 6.16 -8.52 12.41
N GLY A 162 5.78 -7.82 13.51
CA GLY A 162 5.76 -8.37 14.86
C GLY A 162 7.14 -8.66 15.45
N LEU A 163 8.19 -7.98 14.93
CA LEU A 163 9.58 -8.17 15.35
C LEU A 163 10.08 -6.96 16.14
N THR A 164 11.02 -7.22 17.05
CA THR A 164 11.70 -6.14 17.81
C THR A 164 12.76 -5.47 16.93
N PRO A 165 12.71 -4.13 16.77
CA PRO A 165 13.75 -3.41 16.04
C PRO A 165 15.11 -3.55 16.76
N PRO A 166 16.23 -3.70 16.02
CA PRO A 166 17.56 -3.65 16.64
C PRO A 166 17.86 -2.25 17.20
N GLU A 167 18.76 -2.19 18.20
CA GLU A 167 19.25 -0.93 18.72
C GLU A 167 19.89 -0.09 17.61
N GLY A 168 19.43 1.16 17.43
CA GLY A 168 19.87 2.04 16.33
C GLY A 168 18.95 2.10 15.11
N ALA A 169 17.99 1.20 14.94
CA ALA A 169 16.98 1.30 13.85
C ALA A 169 16.06 2.53 14.02
N ALA A 170 15.99 3.12 15.19
CA ALA A 170 15.17 4.30 15.50
C ALA A 170 15.83 5.64 15.08
N GLY A 171 17.07 5.64 14.66
CA GLY A 171 17.87 6.86 14.39
C GLY A 171 18.04 7.20 12.91
N LEU A 172 17.22 6.68 12.00
CA LEU A 172 17.35 6.91 10.56
C LEU A 172 16.52 8.08 10.01
N PHE A 173 15.80 8.81 10.90
CA PHE A 173 15.07 10.05 10.60
C PHE A 173 15.23 11.07 11.71
#